data_1f7a397598147074c17ab1e6dc93b656
#
_entry.id   1f7a397598147074c17ab1e6dc93b656
#
_cell.length_a   1.000
_cell.length_b   1.000
_cell.length_c   1.000
_cell.angle_alpha   90.00
_cell.angle_beta   90.00
_cell.angle_gamma   90.00
#
_symmetry.space_group_name_H-M   'P 1'
#
loop_
_entity.id
_entity.type
_entity.pdbx_description
1 polymer ?
#
loop_
_entity_poly.entity_id
_entity_poly.type
_entity_poly.pdbx_seq_one_letter_code
_entity_poly.pdbx_strand_id
1 'polypeptide(L)'
;ALEVRPDAELEERADKVIEIIEKAQQDDGYLNTFFTIKEPEHRWQNLQECHELYCAGHMMEAAAAYYEVTGKDRLLHVMERMAEHIGKRFGTEEGKEPGIPGHQEIELGLLRLYEVTGKENYKDLARYFIEQRGKDPDYFVKERKKRGWVHFDMDVHNREYNQVHA
;
A
#
# COMPACT_ATOMS: atom_id res chain seq x y z
N ALA A 1 18.97 -2.39 10.17
CA ALA A 1 19.77 -3.21 11.10
C ALA A 1 20.76 -4.07 10.33
N LEU A 2 20.31 -4.95 9.42
CA LEU A 2 21.16 -5.86 8.63
C LEU A 2 22.19 -5.12 7.75
N GLU A 3 21.85 -3.96 7.21
CA GLU A 3 22.75 -3.10 6.44
C GLU A 3 23.98 -2.66 7.25
N VAL A 4 23.78 -2.31 8.53
CA VAL A 4 24.84 -1.80 9.40
C VAL A 4 25.65 -2.94 10.03
N ARG A 5 25.00 -4.05 10.35
CA ARG A 5 25.62 -5.22 10.96
C ARG A 5 24.93 -6.49 10.48
N PRO A 6 25.64 -7.38 9.77
CA PRO A 6 25.14 -8.70 9.42
C PRO A 6 24.73 -9.49 10.68
N ASP A 7 23.54 -10.06 10.65
CA ASP A 7 22.97 -10.86 11.73
C ASP A 7 22.14 -12.00 11.13
N ALA A 8 22.73 -13.19 11.11
CA ALA A 8 22.10 -14.36 10.49
C ALA A 8 20.82 -14.80 11.19
N GLU A 9 20.70 -14.64 12.51
CA GLU A 9 19.47 -14.98 13.24
C GLU A 9 18.33 -14.01 12.90
N LEU A 10 18.64 -12.72 12.84
CA LEU A 10 17.67 -11.70 12.42
C LEU A 10 17.20 -11.92 10.98
N GLU A 11 18.12 -12.26 10.08
CA GLU A 11 17.81 -12.54 8.68
C GLU A 11 16.94 -13.79 8.55
N GLU A 12 17.23 -14.88 9.27
CA GLU A 12 16.40 -16.08 9.29
C GLU A 12 14.98 -15.80 9.82
N ARG A 13 14.86 -14.97 10.85
CA ARG A 13 13.57 -14.55 11.38
C ARG A 13 12.78 -13.73 10.35
N ALA A 14 13.44 -12.82 9.63
CA ALA A 14 12.82 -12.04 8.56
C ALA A 14 12.32 -12.97 7.43
N ASP A 15 13.13 -13.93 6.99
CA ASP A 15 12.73 -14.91 5.98
C ASP A 15 11.46 -15.70 6.37
N LYS A 16 11.37 -16.13 7.62
CA LYS A 16 10.18 -16.82 8.12
C LYS A 16 8.93 -15.94 8.10
N VAL A 17 9.06 -14.67 8.45
CA VAL A 17 7.96 -13.71 8.38
C VAL A 17 7.56 -13.44 6.93
N ILE A 18 8.54 -13.29 6.03
CA ILE A 18 8.30 -13.10 4.59
C ILE A 18 7.54 -14.28 3.99
N GLU A 19 7.88 -15.51 4.39
CA GLU A 19 7.15 -16.72 3.94
C GLU A 19 5.67 -16.68 4.38
N ILE A 20 5.38 -16.20 5.58
CA ILE A 20 4.00 -16.05 6.06
C ILE A 20 3.26 -14.97 5.25
N ILE A 21 3.92 -13.84 4.97
CA ILE A 21 3.36 -12.74 4.17
C ILE A 21 3.03 -13.22 2.75
N GLU A 22 3.96 -13.94 2.11
CA GLU A 22 3.75 -14.52 0.78
C GLU A 22 2.51 -15.43 0.74
N LYS A 23 2.37 -16.32 1.72
CA LYS A 23 1.20 -17.23 1.84
C LYS A 23 -0.12 -16.51 2.12
N ALA A 24 -0.08 -15.31 2.68
CA ALA A 24 -1.28 -14.52 2.96
C ALA A 24 -1.75 -13.72 1.73
N GLN A 25 -0.90 -13.54 0.73
CA GLN A 25 -1.25 -12.81 -0.48
C GLN A 25 -2.28 -13.58 -1.31
N GLN A 26 -3.31 -12.88 -1.78
CA GLN A 26 -4.36 -13.44 -2.60
C GLN A 26 -3.89 -13.68 -4.05
N ASP A 27 -4.59 -14.51 -4.80
CA ASP A 27 -4.25 -14.86 -6.19
C ASP A 27 -4.21 -13.64 -7.12
N ASP A 28 -5.05 -12.65 -6.87
CA ASP A 28 -5.10 -11.37 -7.59
C ASP A 28 -3.96 -10.39 -7.23
N GLY A 29 -3.09 -10.76 -6.27
CA GLY A 29 -1.99 -9.94 -5.76
C GLY A 29 -2.34 -9.08 -4.55
N TYR A 30 -3.61 -9.02 -4.14
CA TYR A 30 -4.02 -8.26 -2.96
C TYR A 30 -3.42 -8.80 -1.67
N LEU A 31 -2.99 -7.90 -0.78
CA LEU A 31 -2.41 -8.25 0.51
C LEU A 31 -2.91 -7.30 1.61
N ASN A 32 -3.92 -7.70 2.33
CA ASN A 32 -4.37 -7.11 3.58
C ASN A 32 -5.21 -8.15 4.32
N THR A 33 -4.72 -8.64 5.45
CA THR A 33 -5.36 -9.75 6.18
C THR A 33 -6.70 -9.38 6.78
N PHE A 34 -6.88 -8.14 7.23
CA PHE A 34 -8.17 -7.69 7.77
C PHE A 34 -9.28 -7.77 6.71
N PHE A 35 -9.08 -7.12 5.58
CA PHE A 35 -10.05 -7.12 4.49
C PHE A 35 -10.15 -8.45 3.74
N THR A 36 -9.16 -9.33 3.86
CA THR A 36 -9.28 -10.69 3.31
C THR A 36 -10.17 -11.58 4.18
N ILE A 37 -10.07 -11.45 5.52
CA ILE A 37 -10.69 -12.38 6.46
C ILE A 37 -12.03 -11.85 7.02
N LYS A 38 -12.10 -10.56 7.34
CA LYS A 38 -13.21 -9.97 8.08
C LYS A 38 -14.22 -9.24 7.20
N GLU A 39 -13.75 -8.45 6.25
CA GLU A 39 -14.59 -7.54 5.47
C GLU A 39 -14.16 -7.49 3.99
N PRO A 40 -14.13 -8.64 3.28
CA PRO A 40 -13.66 -8.69 1.90
C PRO A 40 -14.47 -7.80 0.94
N GLU A 41 -15.73 -7.57 1.23
CA GLU A 41 -16.62 -6.68 0.48
C GLU A 41 -16.27 -5.21 0.62
N HIS A 42 -15.51 -4.81 1.64
CA HIS A 42 -15.13 -3.43 1.90
C HIS A 42 -13.74 -3.04 1.37
N ARG A 43 -13.04 -3.94 0.68
CA ARG A 43 -11.73 -3.65 0.06
C ARG A 43 -11.78 -2.37 -0.78
N TRP A 44 -10.82 -1.49 -0.56
CA TRP A 44 -10.62 -0.25 -1.33
C TRP A 44 -11.75 0.79 -1.23
N GLN A 45 -12.72 0.62 -0.33
CA GLN A 45 -13.84 1.55 -0.22
C GLN A 45 -13.59 2.74 0.70
N ASN A 46 -12.54 2.69 1.52
CA ASN A 46 -12.19 3.73 2.47
C ASN A 46 -10.68 3.98 2.46
N LEU A 47 -10.22 4.68 1.43
CA LEU A 47 -8.79 4.97 1.26
C LEU A 47 -8.28 5.94 2.31
N GLN A 48 -9.17 6.78 2.87
CA GLN A 48 -8.81 7.76 3.88
C GLN A 48 -8.41 7.09 5.21
N GLU A 49 -9.21 6.14 5.71
CA GLU A 49 -9.15 5.68 7.10
C GLU A 49 -8.62 4.25 7.25
N CYS A 50 -8.78 3.40 6.22
CA CYS A 50 -8.46 1.97 6.32
C CYS A 50 -7.02 1.60 5.97
N HIS A 51 -6.23 2.58 5.55
CA HIS A 51 -4.76 2.46 5.40
C HIS A 51 -4.27 1.35 4.46
N GLU A 52 -5.11 0.86 3.52
CA GLU A 52 -4.71 -0.23 2.61
C GLU A 52 -3.52 0.19 1.75
N LEU A 53 -3.57 1.38 1.11
CA LEU A 53 -2.46 1.92 0.32
C LEU A 53 -1.25 2.31 1.20
N TYR A 54 -1.48 2.83 2.40
CA TYR A 54 -0.43 3.16 3.36
C TYR A 54 0.37 1.92 3.77
N CYS A 55 -0.31 0.84 4.16
CA CYS A 55 0.33 -0.42 4.51
C CYS A 55 1.09 -1.02 3.31
N ALA A 56 0.51 -0.94 2.10
CA ALA A 56 1.19 -1.40 0.89
C ALA A 56 2.48 -0.60 0.63
N GLY A 57 2.47 0.73 0.79
CA GLY A 57 3.64 1.58 0.63
C GLY A 57 4.78 1.18 1.58
N HIS A 58 4.52 1.08 2.87
CA HIS A 58 5.52 0.65 3.85
C HIS A 58 6.07 -0.76 3.58
N MET A 59 5.23 -1.68 3.12
CA MET A 59 5.68 -3.01 2.74
C MET A 59 6.55 -3.00 1.48
N MET A 60 6.27 -2.11 0.52
CA MET A 60 7.12 -1.91 -0.67
C MET A 60 8.49 -1.36 -0.29
N GLU A 61 8.57 -0.38 0.62
CA GLU A 61 9.83 0.11 1.16
C GLU A 61 10.62 -0.99 1.87
N ALA A 62 9.94 -1.78 2.72
CA ALA A 62 10.58 -2.91 3.41
C ALA A 62 11.11 -3.95 2.41
N ALA A 63 10.38 -4.22 1.32
CA ALA A 63 10.78 -5.15 0.29
C ALA A 63 12.02 -4.68 -0.47
N ALA A 64 12.04 -3.40 -0.89
CA ALA A 64 13.19 -2.79 -1.55
C ALA A 64 14.43 -2.83 -0.64
N ALA A 65 14.29 -2.37 0.61
CA ALA A 65 15.38 -2.36 1.57
C ALA A 65 15.92 -3.76 1.90
N TYR A 66 15.05 -4.76 2.01
CA TYR A 66 15.46 -6.14 2.26
C TYR A 66 16.23 -6.72 1.08
N TYR A 67 15.75 -6.47 -0.15
CA TYR A 67 16.42 -6.89 -1.37
C TYR A 67 17.79 -6.25 -1.53
N GLU A 68 17.91 -4.94 -1.33
CA GLU A 68 19.19 -4.21 -1.42
C GLU A 68 20.25 -4.75 -0.46
N VAL A 69 19.85 -5.14 0.74
CA VAL A 69 20.78 -5.59 1.78
C VAL A 69 21.13 -7.07 1.67
N THR A 70 20.17 -7.92 1.27
CA THR A 70 20.34 -9.39 1.30
C THR A 70 20.42 -10.03 -0.08
N GLY A 71 19.99 -9.34 -1.13
CA GLY A 71 19.80 -9.91 -2.47
C GLY A 71 18.62 -10.87 -2.60
N LYS A 72 17.81 -11.05 -1.54
CA LYS A 72 16.65 -11.97 -1.55
C LYS A 72 15.42 -11.25 -2.06
N ASP A 73 14.81 -11.76 -3.10
CA ASP A 73 13.75 -11.12 -3.88
C ASP A 73 12.32 -11.56 -3.55
N ARG A 74 12.13 -12.52 -2.61
CA ARG A 74 10.82 -13.09 -2.29
C ARG A 74 9.80 -12.00 -1.89
N LEU A 75 10.14 -11.13 -0.95
CA LEU A 75 9.25 -10.03 -0.53
C LEU A 75 9.07 -9.01 -1.65
N LEU A 76 10.11 -8.76 -2.45
CA LEU A 76 10.03 -7.89 -3.61
C LEU A 76 8.96 -8.38 -4.60
N HIS A 77 8.97 -9.66 -4.95
CA HIS A 77 7.96 -10.25 -5.84
C HIS A 77 6.54 -10.17 -5.26
N VAL A 78 6.37 -10.36 -3.95
CA VAL A 78 5.08 -10.17 -3.29
C VAL A 78 4.58 -8.74 -3.48
N MET A 79 5.45 -7.75 -3.29
CA MET A 79 5.06 -6.35 -3.40
C MET A 79 4.93 -5.87 -4.85
N GLU A 80 5.65 -6.45 -5.79
CA GLU A 80 5.42 -6.24 -7.23
C GLU A 80 4.00 -6.68 -7.61
N ARG A 81 3.56 -7.87 -7.18
CA ARG A 81 2.18 -8.34 -7.44
C ARG A 81 1.14 -7.42 -6.80
N MET A 82 1.40 -6.90 -5.58
CA MET A 82 0.51 -5.92 -4.93
C MET A 82 0.46 -4.60 -5.71
N ALA A 83 1.61 -4.09 -6.19
CA ALA A 83 1.67 -2.89 -7.00
C ALA A 83 0.93 -3.05 -8.34
N GLU A 84 1.04 -4.21 -8.98
CA GLU A 84 0.29 -4.54 -10.19
C GLU A 84 -1.22 -4.61 -9.93
N HIS A 85 -1.63 -5.20 -8.81
CA HIS A 85 -3.04 -5.21 -8.37
C HIS A 85 -3.58 -3.78 -8.20
N ILE A 86 -2.84 -2.92 -7.51
CA ILE A 86 -3.18 -1.50 -7.31
C ILE A 86 -3.28 -0.78 -8.67
N GLY A 87 -2.31 -0.98 -9.56
CA GLY A 87 -2.26 -0.35 -10.88
C GLY A 87 -3.36 -0.81 -11.84
N LYS A 88 -3.89 -2.05 -11.67
CA LYS A 88 -5.08 -2.51 -12.40
C LYS A 88 -6.36 -1.84 -11.92
N ARG A 89 -6.42 -1.46 -10.64
CA ARG A 89 -7.60 -0.89 -10.04
C ARG A 89 -7.67 0.63 -10.17
N PHE A 90 -6.58 1.33 -9.87
CA PHE A 90 -6.55 2.79 -9.81
C PHE A 90 -5.88 3.41 -11.04
N GLY A 91 -6.49 4.47 -11.57
CA GLY A 91 -5.99 5.17 -12.75
C GLY A 91 -7.01 6.14 -13.32
N THR A 92 -6.65 6.71 -14.48
CA THR A 92 -7.52 7.60 -15.27
C THR A 92 -8.12 6.89 -16.48
N GLU A 93 -7.67 5.68 -16.78
CA GLU A 93 -8.07 4.91 -17.94
C GLU A 93 -9.47 4.30 -17.73
N GLU A 94 -10.13 3.99 -18.84
CA GLU A 94 -11.44 3.34 -18.81
C GLU A 94 -11.40 2.02 -18.02
N GLY A 95 -12.36 1.85 -17.13
CA GLY A 95 -12.47 0.67 -16.26
C GLY A 95 -11.68 0.76 -14.96
N LYS A 96 -10.87 1.79 -14.75
CA LYS A 96 -10.21 2.05 -13.47
C LYS A 96 -10.99 3.03 -12.60
N GLU A 97 -10.74 2.96 -11.30
CA GLU A 97 -11.35 3.86 -10.32
C GLU A 97 -10.39 5.01 -9.97
N PRO A 98 -10.90 6.24 -9.76
CA PRO A 98 -10.07 7.28 -9.16
C PRO A 98 -9.76 6.91 -7.71
N GLY A 99 -8.52 7.18 -7.27
CA GLY A 99 -8.11 6.93 -5.89
C GLY A 99 -7.17 8.03 -5.40
N ILE A 100 -7.44 8.53 -4.19
CA ILE A 100 -6.52 9.43 -3.48
C ILE A 100 -6.17 8.73 -2.17
N PRO A 101 -4.89 8.40 -1.92
CA PRO A 101 -4.46 7.80 -0.66
C PRO A 101 -4.71 8.74 0.51
N GLY A 102 -5.11 8.20 1.66
CA GLY A 102 -5.25 8.96 2.90
C GLY A 102 -3.90 9.54 3.39
N HIS A 103 -2.81 8.83 3.14
CA HIS A 103 -1.43 9.24 3.45
C HIS A 103 -0.52 9.12 2.23
N GLN A 104 0.54 9.95 2.18
CA GLN A 104 1.54 10.00 1.08
C GLN A 104 2.62 8.92 1.27
N GLU A 105 2.24 7.68 1.38
CA GLU A 105 3.17 6.57 1.62
C GLU A 105 3.29 5.64 0.41
N ILE A 106 2.19 5.41 -0.30
CA ILE A 106 2.19 4.53 -1.48
C ILE A 106 3.08 5.08 -2.59
N GLU A 107 3.12 6.39 -2.75
CA GLU A 107 3.94 7.07 -3.75
C GLU A 107 5.42 6.81 -3.50
N LEU A 108 5.84 6.86 -2.22
CA LEU A 108 7.21 6.58 -1.82
C LEU A 108 7.56 5.11 -2.04
N GLY A 109 6.71 4.19 -1.57
CA GLY A 109 6.92 2.75 -1.76
C GLY A 109 7.01 2.33 -3.23
N LEU A 110 6.17 2.91 -4.10
CA LEU A 110 6.22 2.67 -5.55
C LEU A 110 7.51 3.19 -6.19
N LEU A 111 8.00 4.35 -5.76
CA LEU A 111 9.28 4.87 -6.25
C LEU A 111 10.44 3.98 -5.77
N ARG A 112 10.40 3.45 -4.57
CA ARG A 112 11.40 2.48 -4.09
C ARG A 112 11.38 1.19 -4.92
N LEU A 113 10.19 0.67 -5.27
CA LEU A 113 10.09 -0.46 -6.19
C LEU A 113 10.67 -0.12 -7.57
N TYR A 114 10.40 1.07 -8.09
CA TYR A 114 11.00 1.53 -9.35
C TYR A 114 12.53 1.56 -9.28
N GLU A 115 13.11 2.11 -8.21
CA GLU A 115 14.55 2.21 -8.04
C GLU A 115 15.25 0.84 -8.08
N VAL A 116 14.68 -0.18 -7.43
CA VAL A 116 15.31 -1.51 -7.37
C VAL A 116 15.00 -2.42 -8.55
N THR A 117 13.87 -2.16 -9.27
CA THR A 117 13.43 -3.03 -10.38
C THR A 117 13.64 -2.43 -11.77
N GLY A 118 13.72 -1.10 -11.86
CA GLY A 118 13.75 -0.37 -13.13
C GLY A 118 12.42 -0.37 -13.91
N LYS A 119 11.31 -0.87 -13.32
CA LYS A 119 10.02 -0.98 -14.00
C LYS A 119 9.26 0.35 -13.97
N GLU A 120 9.18 1.02 -15.12
CA GLU A 120 8.56 2.37 -15.28
C GLU A 120 7.10 2.46 -14.82
N ASN A 121 6.33 1.36 -14.91
CA ASN A 121 4.94 1.32 -14.47
C ASN A 121 4.76 1.68 -12.99
N TYR A 122 5.73 1.40 -12.12
CA TYR A 122 5.67 1.79 -10.71
C TYR A 122 5.85 3.30 -10.53
N LYS A 123 6.78 3.90 -11.27
CA LYS A 123 6.97 5.35 -11.30
C LYS A 123 5.72 6.06 -11.86
N ASP A 124 5.12 5.52 -12.90
CA ASP A 124 3.92 6.09 -13.50
C ASP A 124 2.73 6.01 -12.54
N LEU A 125 2.59 4.91 -11.81
CA LEU A 125 1.56 4.76 -10.78
C LEU A 125 1.78 5.72 -9.59
N ALA A 126 3.03 5.91 -9.16
CA ALA A 126 3.38 6.90 -8.14
C ALA A 126 3.00 8.31 -8.59
N ARG A 127 3.37 8.68 -9.83
CA ARG A 127 3.00 9.97 -10.44
C ARG A 127 1.49 10.15 -10.46
N TYR A 128 0.74 9.11 -10.85
CA TYR A 128 -0.72 9.16 -10.84
C TYR A 128 -1.26 9.58 -9.47
N PHE A 129 -0.85 8.92 -8.38
CA PHE A 129 -1.32 9.27 -7.04
C PHE A 129 -0.93 10.69 -6.61
N ILE A 130 0.30 11.13 -6.91
CA ILE A 130 0.76 12.50 -6.65
C ILE A 130 -0.12 13.51 -7.39
N GLU A 131 -0.38 13.29 -8.68
CA GLU A 131 -1.13 14.21 -9.53
C GLU A 131 -2.64 14.23 -9.20
N GLN A 132 -3.21 13.15 -8.64
CA GLN A 132 -4.61 13.15 -8.23
C GLN A 132 -4.85 13.94 -6.94
N ARG A 133 -3.83 14.02 -6.07
CA ARG A 133 -3.93 14.75 -4.81
C ARG A 133 -4.19 16.24 -5.08
N GLY A 134 -5.29 16.74 -4.50
CA GLY A 134 -5.71 18.13 -4.68
C GLY A 134 -6.55 18.43 -5.93
N LYS A 135 -6.70 17.50 -6.87
CA LYS A 135 -7.60 17.70 -8.03
C LYS A 135 -9.08 17.71 -7.65
N ASP A 136 -9.46 16.94 -6.66
CA ASP A 136 -10.82 16.89 -6.12
C ASP A 136 -10.79 17.16 -4.61
N PRO A 137 -11.00 18.41 -4.18
CA PRO A 137 -10.98 18.78 -2.76
C PRO A 137 -12.04 18.03 -1.92
N ASP A 138 -13.12 17.61 -2.57
CA ASP A 138 -14.23 16.90 -1.93
C ASP A 138 -14.11 15.37 -2.02
N TYR A 139 -12.99 14.83 -2.52
CA TYR A 139 -12.83 13.40 -2.77
C TYR A 139 -13.24 12.55 -1.56
N PHE A 140 -12.69 12.79 -0.38
CA PHE A 140 -12.99 12.00 0.82
C PHE A 140 -14.42 12.18 1.33
N VAL A 141 -15.03 13.35 1.10
CA VAL A 141 -16.45 13.57 1.39
C VAL A 141 -17.34 12.71 0.49
N LYS A 142 -17.01 12.66 -0.80
CA LYS A 142 -17.70 11.82 -1.79
C LYS A 142 -17.50 10.34 -1.51
N GLU A 143 -16.26 9.92 -1.20
CA GLU A 143 -15.92 8.56 -0.81
C GLU A 143 -16.77 8.10 0.41
N ARG A 144 -16.80 8.91 1.48
CA ARG A 144 -17.59 8.62 2.68
C ARG A 144 -19.09 8.50 2.39
N LYS A 145 -19.62 9.38 1.56
CA LYS A 145 -21.03 9.31 1.14
C LYS A 145 -21.35 8.06 0.31
N LYS A 146 -20.44 7.68 -0.59
CA LYS A 146 -20.59 6.51 -1.48
C LYS A 146 -20.56 5.21 -0.69
N ARG A 147 -19.62 5.05 0.25
CA ARG A 147 -19.48 3.81 1.01
C ARG A 147 -20.62 3.55 2.01
N GLY A 148 -21.17 4.59 2.65
CA GLY A 148 -22.31 4.49 3.55
C GLY A 148 -22.04 3.79 4.89
N TRP A 149 -20.80 3.44 5.21
CA TRP A 149 -20.38 2.78 6.45
C TRP A 149 -19.15 3.46 7.06
N VAL A 150 -18.89 3.21 8.34
CA VAL A 150 -17.75 3.74 9.10
C VAL A 150 -16.95 2.57 9.63
N HIS A 151 -15.64 2.56 9.37
CA HIS A 151 -14.75 1.44 9.74
C HIS A 151 -14.56 1.30 11.24
N PHE A 152 -14.43 2.43 11.93
CA PHE A 152 -14.45 2.50 13.37
C PHE A 152 -15.52 3.51 13.78
N ASP A 153 -16.18 3.28 14.90
CA ASP A 153 -16.93 4.33 15.58
C ASP A 153 -15.90 5.34 16.08
N MET A 154 -15.50 6.20 15.14
CA MET A 154 -14.39 7.14 15.29
C MET A 154 -14.87 8.26 16.18
N ASP A 155 -14.76 8.04 17.48
CA ASP A 155 -14.87 9.06 18.48
C ASP A 155 -13.94 10.25 18.18
N VAL A 156 -14.22 11.38 18.77
CA VAL A 156 -13.70 12.73 18.54
C VAL A 156 -12.17 12.80 18.33
N HIS A 157 -11.39 11.89 18.89
CA HIS A 157 -9.93 11.86 18.81
C HIS A 157 -9.35 11.66 17.41
N ASN A 158 -10.04 10.94 16.53
CA ASN A 158 -9.54 10.70 15.19
C ASN A 158 -9.84 11.84 14.19
N ARG A 159 -10.75 12.75 14.53
CA ARG A 159 -10.98 13.94 13.70
C ARG A 159 -9.78 14.91 13.75
N GLU A 160 -9.15 15.04 14.90
CA GLU A 160 -7.96 15.89 15.09
C GLU A 160 -6.73 15.28 14.40
N TYR A 161 -6.55 13.96 14.47
CA TYR A 161 -5.44 13.26 13.83
C TYR A 161 -5.47 13.40 12.31
N ASN A 162 -6.64 13.26 11.69
CA ASN A 162 -6.80 13.41 10.24
C ASN A 162 -6.62 14.86 9.75
N GLN A 163 -6.79 15.86 10.60
CA GLN A 163 -6.56 17.27 10.26
C GLN A 163 -5.07 17.64 10.25
N VAL A 164 -4.24 16.92 11.00
CA VAL A 164 -2.78 17.18 11.09
C VAL A 164 -2.00 16.54 9.93
N HIS A 165 -2.54 15.53 9.28
CA HIS A 165 -1.88 14.77 8.21
C HIS A 165 -2.49 14.97 6.80
N ALA A 166 -3.47 15.87 6.66
CA ALA A 166 -4.08 16.18 5.37
C ALA A 166 -3.30 17.24 4.58
#